data_df2b3a3998e5dc651cdccaa9ed1b724a
#
_entry.id   df2b3a3998e5dc651cdccaa9ed1b724a
#
_cell.length_a   1.000
_cell.length_b   1.000
_cell.length_c   1.000
_cell.angle_alpha   90.00
_cell.angle_beta   90.00
_cell.angle_gamma   90.00
#
_symmetry.space_group_name_H-M   'P 1'
#
loop_
_entity.id
_entity.type
_entity.pdbx_description
1 polymer ?
#
loop_
_entity_poly.entity_id
_entity_poly.type
_entity_poly.pdbx_seq_one_letter_code
_entity_poly.pdbx_strand_id
1 'polypeptide(L)'
;MNELEKFIAKYDDKFYFHFDEEMPDELSGMIIGRDIYVNKRKPLATQLSTVAEEVGHYFTSSHRNITNYDKHAKDEAMARRWSYGQLIPVDRIARYQDREDAVLLYEIAEDLELPENIVESAIYMYKVKGMI
;
A
#
# COMPACT_ATOMS: atom_id res chain seq x y z
N MET A 1 -0.32 -15.09 -11.68
CA MET A 1 0.10 -14.42 -10.40
C MET A 1 -0.95 -13.40 -10.00
N ASN A 2 -1.29 -13.37 -8.70
CA ASN A 2 -2.16 -12.31 -8.17
C ASN A 2 -1.35 -11.01 -8.01
N GLU A 3 -2.02 -9.91 -7.64
CA GLU A 3 -1.38 -8.61 -7.52
C GLU A 3 -0.34 -8.58 -6.39
N LEU A 4 -0.58 -9.30 -5.30
CA LEU A 4 0.38 -9.42 -4.19
C LEU A 4 1.68 -10.08 -4.69
N GLU A 5 1.58 -11.18 -5.41
CA GLU A 5 2.73 -11.89 -5.94
C GLU A 5 3.52 -11.04 -6.94
N LYS A 6 2.81 -10.29 -7.79
CA LYS A 6 3.45 -9.37 -8.75
C LYS A 6 4.22 -8.27 -8.03
N PHE A 7 3.64 -7.72 -6.95
CA PHE A 7 4.31 -6.67 -6.19
C PHE A 7 5.56 -7.21 -5.50
N ILE A 8 5.46 -8.38 -4.88
CA ILE A 8 6.60 -9.03 -4.23
C ILE A 8 7.71 -9.30 -5.24
N ALA A 9 7.37 -9.84 -6.40
CA ALA A 9 8.36 -10.15 -7.44
C ALA A 9 9.12 -8.91 -7.90
N LYS A 10 8.48 -7.75 -7.87
CA LYS A 10 9.10 -6.48 -8.26
C LYS A 10 10.20 -6.04 -7.28
N TYR A 11 10.10 -6.46 -6.02
CA TYR A 11 11.00 -6.01 -4.95
C TYR A 11 11.75 -7.14 -4.26
N ASP A 12 11.69 -8.37 -4.77
CA ASP A 12 12.30 -9.52 -4.10
C ASP A 12 13.84 -9.51 -4.13
N ASP A 13 14.43 -8.68 -4.97
CA ASP A 13 15.88 -8.47 -5.00
C ASP A 13 16.37 -7.50 -3.91
N LYS A 14 15.45 -6.76 -3.29
CA LYS A 14 15.79 -5.72 -2.31
C LYS A 14 15.35 -6.06 -0.89
N PHE A 15 14.33 -6.89 -0.75
CA PHE A 15 13.72 -7.19 0.55
C PHE A 15 13.55 -8.68 0.75
N TYR A 16 13.51 -9.08 2.01
CA TYR A 16 13.17 -10.44 2.43
C TYR A 16 11.75 -10.40 3.00
N PHE A 17 10.81 -11.10 2.35
CA PHE A 17 9.41 -11.11 2.75
C PHE A 17 9.11 -12.34 3.61
N HIS A 18 8.54 -12.10 4.78
CA HIS A 18 8.19 -13.14 5.73
C HIS A 18 6.68 -13.10 5.99
N PHE A 19 6.00 -14.17 5.62
CA PHE A 19 4.56 -14.29 5.86
C PHE A 19 4.36 -15.09 7.15
N ASP A 20 3.95 -14.38 8.20
CA ASP A 20 3.90 -14.90 9.56
C ASP A 20 2.46 -15.15 9.99
N GLU A 21 2.16 -16.38 10.45
CA GLU A 21 0.83 -16.75 10.91
C GLU A 21 0.62 -16.45 12.40
N GLU A 22 1.68 -16.08 13.11
CA GLU A 22 1.65 -15.87 14.56
C GLU A 22 1.72 -14.41 14.99
N MET A 23 1.66 -13.48 14.05
CA MET A 23 1.62 -12.06 14.40
C MET A 23 0.33 -11.70 15.15
N PRO A 24 0.40 -10.77 16.11
CA PRO A 24 -0.81 -10.29 16.76
C PRO A 24 -1.84 -9.75 15.75
N ASP A 25 -3.13 -9.92 16.06
CA ASP A 25 -4.21 -9.50 15.18
C ASP A 25 -4.21 -7.99 14.91
N GLU A 26 -3.69 -7.19 15.84
CA GLU A 26 -3.61 -5.74 15.72
C GLU A 26 -2.58 -5.29 14.69
N LEU A 27 -1.64 -6.18 14.33
CA LEU A 27 -0.58 -5.86 13.38
C LEU A 27 -0.86 -6.49 12.02
N SER A 28 -0.77 -5.69 10.97
CA SER A 28 -0.81 -6.19 9.60
C SER A 28 0.59 -6.51 9.08
N GLY A 29 1.60 -5.76 9.52
CA GLY A 29 2.98 -5.99 9.13
C GLY A 29 3.95 -5.06 9.84
N MET A 30 5.22 -5.26 9.56
CA MET A 30 6.30 -4.41 10.07
C MET A 30 7.53 -4.55 9.17
N ILE A 31 8.41 -3.58 9.24
CA ILE A 31 9.70 -3.65 8.56
C ILE A 31 10.82 -3.43 9.55
N ILE A 32 11.84 -4.28 9.48
CA ILE A 32 13.07 -4.17 10.26
C ILE A 32 14.23 -4.30 9.28
N GLY A 33 14.91 -3.18 9.00
CA GLY A 33 15.94 -3.17 7.97
C GLY A 33 15.36 -3.50 6.61
N ARG A 34 15.75 -4.64 6.04
CA ARG A 34 15.24 -5.13 4.75
C ARG A 34 14.30 -6.32 4.91
N ASP A 35 13.97 -6.68 6.14
CA ASP A 35 13.03 -7.75 6.42
C ASP A 35 11.63 -7.18 6.60
N ILE A 36 10.72 -7.62 5.77
CA ILE A 36 9.31 -7.22 5.82
C ILE A 36 8.49 -8.40 6.32
N TYR A 37 7.78 -8.19 7.42
CA TYR A 37 6.92 -9.20 8.02
C TYR A 37 5.47 -8.85 7.73
N VAL A 38 4.73 -9.82 7.22
CA VAL A 38 3.32 -9.65 6.83
C VAL A 38 2.47 -10.65 7.60
N ASN A 39 1.38 -10.17 8.17
CA ASN A 39 0.44 -11.05 8.88
C ASN A 39 -0.35 -11.86 7.86
N LYS A 40 0.03 -13.15 7.74
CA LYS A 40 -0.56 -14.05 6.74
C LYS A 40 -2.04 -14.35 6.98
N ARG A 41 -2.53 -14.10 8.19
CA ARG A 41 -3.95 -14.32 8.52
C ARG A 41 -4.88 -13.23 8.02
N LYS A 42 -4.32 -12.10 7.59
CA LYS A 42 -5.13 -11.02 7.00
C LYS A 42 -5.55 -11.37 5.57
N PRO A 43 -6.64 -10.80 5.07
CA PRO A 43 -7.04 -11.01 3.67
C PRO A 43 -5.94 -10.62 2.69
N LEU A 44 -5.90 -11.25 1.54
CA LEU A 44 -4.88 -10.98 0.51
C LEU A 44 -4.82 -9.50 0.12
N ALA A 45 -5.97 -8.83 0.03
CA ALA A 45 -6.01 -7.40 -0.28
C ALA A 45 -5.28 -6.58 0.79
N THR A 46 -5.48 -6.90 2.07
CA THR A 46 -4.79 -6.25 3.17
C THR A 46 -3.30 -6.54 3.14
N GLN A 47 -2.92 -7.78 2.83
CA GLN A 47 -1.51 -8.15 2.72
C GLN A 47 -0.81 -7.32 1.63
N LEU A 48 -1.46 -7.13 0.48
CA LEU A 48 -0.90 -6.32 -0.61
C LEU A 48 -0.67 -4.88 -0.17
N SER A 49 -1.68 -4.23 0.43
CA SER A 49 -1.53 -2.85 0.89
C SER A 49 -0.48 -2.73 1.99
N THR A 50 -0.37 -3.73 2.86
CA THR A 50 0.63 -3.78 3.93
C THR A 50 2.04 -3.86 3.37
N VAL A 51 2.29 -4.78 2.45
CA VAL A 51 3.61 -4.93 1.82
C VAL A 51 4.02 -3.62 1.15
N ALA A 52 3.12 -3.00 0.42
CA ALA A 52 3.42 -1.74 -0.28
C ALA A 52 3.73 -0.61 0.71
N GLU A 53 3.00 -0.52 1.82
CA GLU A 53 3.26 0.49 2.86
C GLU A 53 4.61 0.27 3.53
N GLU A 54 4.95 -0.98 3.84
CA GLU A 54 6.24 -1.28 4.47
C GLU A 54 7.41 -0.99 3.53
N VAL A 55 7.30 -1.32 2.25
CA VAL A 55 8.28 -0.93 1.23
C VAL A 55 8.35 0.60 1.15
N GLY A 56 7.21 1.27 1.23
CA GLY A 56 7.13 2.73 1.26
C GLY A 56 7.89 3.33 2.44
N HIS A 57 7.80 2.72 3.62
CA HIS A 57 8.57 3.14 4.79
C HIS A 57 10.07 3.10 4.51
N TYR A 58 10.54 2.05 3.86
CA TYR A 58 11.96 1.93 3.52
C TYR A 58 12.41 3.08 2.61
N PHE A 59 11.65 3.40 1.58
CA PHE A 59 12.04 4.39 0.59
C PHE A 59 11.79 5.83 1.01
N THR A 60 10.89 6.08 1.95
CA THR A 60 10.52 7.44 2.37
C THR A 60 11.01 7.82 3.75
N SER A 61 11.22 6.84 4.63
CA SER A 61 11.71 7.12 5.99
C SER A 61 13.18 7.46 5.98
N SER A 62 13.57 8.38 6.87
CA SER A 62 14.95 8.81 7.00
C SER A 62 15.77 7.95 7.95
N HIS A 63 15.33 6.77 8.32
CA HIS A 63 16.01 5.83 9.24
C HIS A 63 16.39 6.46 10.60
N ARG A 64 15.60 7.41 11.08
CA ARG A 64 15.85 8.06 12.37
C ARG A 64 14.99 7.42 13.44
N ASN A 65 15.49 7.40 14.67
CA ASN A 65 14.67 7.12 15.83
C ASN A 65 13.58 8.17 15.90
N ILE A 66 12.34 7.76 15.62
CA ILE A 66 11.20 8.66 15.63
C ILE A 66 10.69 8.72 17.06
N THR A 67 11.18 9.71 17.82
CA THR A 67 10.74 9.94 19.18
C THR A 67 9.62 10.98 19.26
N ASN A 68 9.35 11.66 18.15
CA ASN A 68 8.35 12.70 18.04
C ASN A 68 7.11 12.19 17.30
N TYR A 69 5.95 12.28 17.93
CA TYR A 69 4.68 11.84 17.35
C TYR A 69 4.38 12.50 15.99
N ASP A 70 4.66 13.80 15.86
CA ASP A 70 4.40 14.52 14.62
C ASP A 70 5.25 13.98 13.45
N LYS A 71 6.50 13.65 13.71
CA LYS A 71 7.38 13.04 12.72
C LYS A 71 6.89 11.66 12.32
N HIS A 72 6.45 10.87 13.30
CA HIS A 72 5.93 9.54 13.05
C HIS A 72 4.70 9.61 12.13
N ALA A 73 3.77 10.53 12.42
CA ALA A 73 2.58 10.72 11.61
C ALA A 73 2.93 11.15 10.18
N LYS A 74 3.92 12.01 10.00
CA LYS A 74 4.39 12.44 8.68
C LYS A 74 5.03 11.29 7.91
N ASP A 75 5.86 10.49 8.57
CA ASP A 75 6.51 9.34 7.94
C ASP A 75 5.48 8.30 7.51
N GLU A 76 4.46 8.04 8.34
CA GLU A 76 3.37 7.16 7.99
C GLU A 76 2.61 7.67 6.75
N ALA A 77 2.29 8.97 6.74
CA ALA A 77 1.58 9.58 5.61
C ALA A 77 2.41 9.50 4.32
N MET A 78 3.72 9.74 4.42
CA MET A 78 4.61 9.64 3.26
C MET A 78 4.69 8.23 2.70
N ALA A 79 4.82 7.24 3.59
CA ALA A 79 4.86 5.84 3.19
C ALA A 79 3.56 5.41 2.50
N ARG A 80 2.41 5.84 3.04
CA ARG A 80 1.10 5.56 2.44
C ARG A 80 0.96 6.19 1.06
N ARG A 81 1.31 7.47 0.91
CA ARG A 81 1.24 8.15 -0.37
C ARG A 81 2.16 7.49 -1.40
N TRP A 82 3.35 7.10 -0.99
CA TRP A 82 4.26 6.35 -1.85
C TRP A 82 3.61 5.04 -2.31
N SER A 83 3.02 4.31 -1.38
CA SER A 83 2.39 3.02 -1.68
C SER A 83 1.21 3.17 -2.63
N TYR A 84 0.39 4.22 -2.46
CA TYR A 84 -0.74 4.48 -3.36
C TYR A 84 -0.26 4.68 -4.80
N GLY A 85 0.81 5.45 -4.98
CA GLY A 85 1.38 5.67 -6.31
C GLY A 85 1.89 4.41 -6.97
N GLN A 86 2.41 3.47 -6.18
CA GLN A 86 2.91 2.18 -6.69
C GLN A 86 1.77 1.20 -6.98
N LEU A 87 0.77 1.14 -6.10
CA LEU A 87 -0.35 0.21 -6.23
C LEU A 87 -1.36 0.66 -7.28
N ILE A 88 -1.61 1.95 -7.35
CA ILE A 88 -2.66 2.53 -8.20
C ILE A 88 -2.07 3.72 -8.96
N PRO A 89 -1.32 3.48 -10.03
CA PRO A 89 -0.85 4.58 -10.87
C PRO A 89 -2.02 5.42 -11.37
N VAL A 90 -1.80 6.72 -11.50
CA VAL A 90 -2.87 7.68 -11.85
C VAL A 90 -3.57 7.34 -13.16
N ASP A 91 -2.85 6.79 -14.13
CA ASP A 91 -3.43 6.40 -15.42
C ASP A 91 -4.45 5.25 -15.28
N ARG A 92 -4.29 4.38 -14.31
CA ARG A 92 -5.27 3.33 -14.04
C ARG A 92 -6.58 3.92 -13.50
N ILE A 93 -6.50 4.92 -12.63
CA ILE A 93 -7.70 5.62 -12.13
C ILE A 93 -8.38 6.39 -13.27
N ALA A 94 -7.61 7.02 -14.13
CA ALA A 94 -8.15 7.76 -15.28
C ALA A 94 -8.98 6.85 -16.20
N ARG A 95 -8.58 5.59 -16.37
CA ARG A 95 -9.34 4.63 -17.18
C ARG A 95 -10.74 4.39 -16.64
N TYR A 96 -10.91 4.35 -15.31
CA TYR A 96 -12.23 4.19 -14.70
C TYR A 96 -13.08 5.43 -14.85
N GLN A 97 -12.47 6.61 -14.82
CA GLN A 97 -13.17 7.90 -14.99
C GLN A 97 -13.65 8.11 -16.43
N ASP A 98 -12.93 7.58 -17.40
CA ASP A 98 -13.25 7.73 -18.83
C ASP A 98 -14.38 6.80 -19.30
N ARG A 99 -14.86 5.92 -18.43
CA ARG A 99 -15.96 5.01 -18.77
C ARG A 99 -17.28 5.75 -18.81
N GLU A 100 -18.15 5.36 -19.74
CA GLU A 100 -19.48 5.97 -19.91
C GLU A 100 -20.40 5.69 -18.72
N ASP A 101 -20.26 4.51 -18.10
CA ASP A 101 -21.04 4.12 -16.92
C ASP A 101 -20.24 4.42 -15.66
N ALA A 102 -20.96 4.71 -14.56
CA ALA A 102 -20.32 4.92 -13.27
C ALA A 102 -19.68 3.63 -12.77
N VAL A 103 -18.41 3.70 -12.38
CA VAL A 103 -17.72 2.57 -11.79
C VAL A 103 -17.73 2.75 -10.28
N LEU A 104 -18.23 1.75 -9.57
CA LEU A 104 -18.34 1.79 -8.12
C LEU A 104 -16.99 1.49 -7.46
N LEU A 105 -16.78 2.08 -6.30
CA LEU A 105 -15.53 1.95 -5.56
C LEU A 105 -15.15 0.48 -5.30
N TYR A 106 -16.12 -0.36 -4.93
CA TYR A 106 -15.85 -1.76 -4.66
C TYR A 106 -15.41 -2.53 -5.92
N GLU A 107 -15.90 -2.11 -7.09
CA GLU A 107 -15.50 -2.74 -8.37
C GLU A 107 -14.04 -2.45 -8.68
N ILE A 108 -13.61 -1.21 -8.45
CA ILE A 108 -12.21 -0.82 -8.63
C ILE A 108 -11.32 -1.60 -7.65
N ALA A 109 -11.75 -1.68 -6.39
CA ALA A 109 -11.00 -2.39 -5.35
C ALA A 109 -10.86 -3.88 -5.68
N GLU A 110 -11.92 -4.49 -6.19
CA GLU A 110 -11.89 -5.89 -6.59
C GLU A 110 -10.94 -6.11 -7.77
N ASP A 111 -10.99 -5.26 -8.78
CA ASP A 111 -10.10 -5.34 -9.93
C ASP A 111 -8.62 -5.20 -9.53
N LEU A 112 -8.33 -4.33 -8.58
CA LEU A 112 -6.97 -4.06 -8.13
C LEU A 112 -6.52 -4.99 -7.00
N GLU A 113 -7.43 -5.82 -6.49
CA GLU A 113 -7.18 -6.71 -5.36
C GLU A 113 -6.70 -5.94 -4.12
N LEU A 114 -7.34 -4.79 -3.86
CA LEU A 114 -7.02 -3.88 -2.75
C LEU A 114 -8.24 -3.63 -1.86
N PRO A 115 -8.01 -3.24 -0.59
CA PRO A 115 -9.12 -2.78 0.25
C PRO A 115 -9.75 -1.51 -0.32
N GLU A 116 -11.06 -1.36 -0.17
CA GLU A 116 -11.78 -0.17 -0.66
C GLU A 116 -11.24 1.13 -0.07
N ASN A 117 -10.91 1.13 1.23
CA ASN A 117 -10.41 2.33 1.89
C ASN A 117 -9.08 2.79 1.30
N ILE A 118 -8.25 1.88 0.81
CA ILE A 118 -6.98 2.23 0.17
C ILE A 118 -7.24 2.88 -1.19
N VAL A 119 -8.16 2.32 -1.96
CA VAL A 119 -8.55 2.90 -3.27
C VAL A 119 -9.14 4.29 -3.07
N GLU A 120 -10.03 4.45 -2.10
CA GLU A 120 -10.64 5.74 -1.77
C GLU A 120 -9.58 6.78 -1.40
N SER A 121 -8.62 6.40 -0.55
CA SER A 121 -7.53 7.29 -0.14
C SER A 121 -6.63 7.68 -1.31
N ALA A 122 -6.34 6.75 -2.21
CA ALA A 122 -5.53 7.03 -3.39
C ALA A 122 -6.22 8.01 -4.33
N ILE A 123 -7.52 7.83 -4.56
CA ILE A 123 -8.31 8.73 -5.39
C ILE A 123 -8.32 10.14 -4.77
N TYR A 124 -8.54 10.23 -3.46
CA TYR A 124 -8.51 11.50 -2.76
C TYR A 124 -7.15 12.19 -2.90
N MET A 125 -6.07 11.43 -2.74
CA MET A 125 -4.71 11.95 -2.91
C MET A 125 -4.52 12.58 -4.30
N TYR A 126 -4.95 11.89 -5.35
CA TYR A 126 -4.81 12.39 -6.71
C TYR A 126 -5.67 13.62 -6.98
N LYS A 127 -6.86 13.69 -6.37
CA LYS A 127 -7.73 14.87 -6.47
C LYS A 127 -7.08 16.08 -5.80
N VAL A 128 -6.51 15.90 -4.61
CA VAL A 128 -5.83 16.98 -3.89
C VAL A 128 -4.64 17.50 -4.68
N LYS A 129 -3.92 16.60 -5.36
CA LYS A 129 -2.79 16.99 -6.21
C LYS A 129 -3.20 17.59 -7.55
N GLY A 130 -4.49 17.61 -7.86
CA GLY A 130 -4.99 18.12 -9.13
C GLY A 130 -4.67 17.22 -10.33
N MET A 131 -4.41 15.94 -10.10
CA MET A 131 -4.07 15.00 -11.16
C MET A 131 -5.31 14.34 -11.80
N ILE A 132 -6.43 14.45 -11.13
CA ILE A 132 -7.71 13.97 -11.63
C ILE A 132 -8.85 14.91 -11.25
#